data_335e327f7244824b3a10abf80c35b9a0
#
_entry.id   335e327f7244824b3a10abf80c35b9a0
#
_cell.length_a   1.000
_cell.length_b   1.000
_cell.length_c   1.000
_cell.angle_alpha   90.00
_cell.angle_beta   90.00
_cell.angle_gamma   90.00
#
_symmetry.space_group_name_H-M   'P 1'
#
loop_
_entity.id
_entity.type
_entity.pdbx_description
1 polymer ?
#
loop_
_entity_poly.entity_id
_entity_poly.type
_entity_poly.pdbx_seq_one_letter_code
_entity_poly.pdbx_strand_id
1 'polypeptide(L)'
;LLLGGIAYWFWESGQFQVTEVAKGISIEPGMTKAVLVFNSGQQVELTDSVAFEQVVEKFKPAHGRIEEAERSVKYNKIIVPRGGEYNLVLSDGTSVMINSDSKLSIPDQFVGKERRVYLEGEALFHVTRDSVHPFIVETDNGDVTVLGTVFNVNAYPDEAYIQTTLVEGSVAFKGKGMASSRMISPGEQITYDIQTKDINVERVNTDIFTAWTEGKWIIEGMRLDGIMKQLARWYDITVFYQNPEAKELVFTGDLEKYNTCNVILDIISMTTNVEFELKERVIIVKMK
;
A
#
# COMPACT_ATOMS: atom_id res chain seq x y z
N LEU A 1 3.49 -51.03 32.68
CA LEU A 1 2.42 -50.04 32.98
C LEU A 1 2.93 -48.74 33.60
N LEU A 2 4.11 -48.21 33.21
CA LEU A 2 4.68 -46.96 33.73
C LEU A 2 5.30 -46.05 32.64
N LEU A 3 5.02 -46.26 31.36
CA LEU A 3 5.50 -45.45 30.26
C LEU A 3 4.42 -44.59 29.57
N GLY A 4 3.16 -44.70 29.97
CA GLY A 4 2.03 -43.90 29.43
C GLY A 4 1.76 -42.58 30.11
N GLY A 5 2.30 -42.32 31.31
CA GLY A 5 2.01 -41.14 32.09
C GLY A 5 2.87 -39.91 31.76
N ILE A 6 4.05 -40.11 31.20
CA ILE A 6 4.99 -39.01 30.91
C ILE A 6 4.66 -38.31 29.60
N ALA A 7 4.12 -39.01 28.60
CA ALA A 7 3.72 -38.38 27.33
C ALA A 7 2.45 -37.55 27.43
N TYR A 8 1.54 -37.85 28.39
CA TYR A 8 0.32 -37.08 28.60
C TYR A 8 0.58 -35.77 29.34
N TRP A 9 1.60 -35.73 30.19
CA TRP A 9 1.97 -34.52 30.95
C TRP A 9 2.62 -33.44 30.07
N PHE A 10 3.28 -33.82 28.98
CA PHE A 10 3.89 -32.87 28.03
C PHE A 10 2.86 -32.23 27.07
N TRP A 11 1.66 -32.79 26.90
CA TRP A 11 0.62 -32.18 26.05
C TRP A 11 -0.20 -31.12 26.79
N GLU A 12 -0.38 -31.27 28.11
CA GLU A 12 -1.23 -30.37 28.90
C GLU A 12 -0.49 -29.12 29.43
N SER A 13 0.85 -29.11 29.37
CA SER A 13 1.68 -27.98 29.81
C SER A 13 2.13 -27.05 28.70
N GLY A 14 1.60 -27.20 27.49
CA GLY A 14 1.87 -26.36 26.33
C GLY A 14 1.12 -25.02 26.32
N GLN A 15 0.86 -24.43 27.49
CA GLN A 15 0.62 -23.01 27.57
C GLN A 15 1.98 -22.31 27.45
N PHE A 16 2.29 -21.85 26.24
CA PHE A 16 3.28 -20.79 26.06
C PHE A 16 2.80 -19.60 26.92
N GLN A 17 3.34 -19.50 28.11
CA GLN A 17 3.27 -18.24 28.85
C GLN A 17 4.10 -17.27 28.03
N VAL A 18 3.38 -16.42 27.26
CA VAL A 18 3.94 -15.16 26.79
C VAL A 18 4.37 -14.43 28.08
N THR A 19 5.67 -14.41 28.35
CA THR A 19 6.24 -13.63 29.44
C THR A 19 5.68 -12.22 29.27
N GLU A 20 5.03 -11.67 30.31
CA GLU A 20 4.56 -10.31 30.37
C GLU A 20 5.72 -9.37 30.04
N VAL A 21 5.90 -9.10 28.74
CA VAL A 21 6.75 -8.00 28.30
C VAL A 21 6.08 -6.75 28.83
N ALA A 22 6.83 -5.95 29.55
CA ALA A 22 6.45 -4.75 30.28
C ALA A 22 5.13 -4.15 29.77
N LYS A 23 4.18 -3.83 30.67
CA LYS A 23 2.96 -3.07 30.39
C LYS A 23 3.33 -1.75 29.72
N GLY A 24 3.66 -1.82 28.43
CA GLY A 24 4.07 -0.77 27.55
C GLY A 24 2.93 -0.40 26.61
N ILE A 25 2.98 0.77 26.09
CA ILE A 25 2.08 1.35 25.11
C ILE A 25 1.84 0.32 23.98
N SER A 26 0.58 -0.09 23.76
CA SER A 26 0.18 -0.87 22.58
C SER A 26 -0.13 0.10 21.44
N ILE A 27 0.40 -0.14 20.26
CA ILE A 27 0.04 0.62 19.06
C ILE A 27 -0.90 -0.23 18.22
N GLU A 28 -2.12 0.26 18.12
CA GLU A 28 -3.17 -0.40 17.34
C GLU A 28 -2.88 -0.32 15.84
N PRO A 29 -3.37 -1.30 15.05
CA PRO A 29 -3.24 -1.28 13.60
C PRO A 29 -3.99 -0.10 12.98
N GLY A 30 -3.67 0.19 11.73
CA GLY A 30 -4.41 1.14 10.91
C GLY A 30 -5.86 0.73 10.70
N MET A 31 -6.65 1.63 10.15
CA MET A 31 -8.08 1.45 9.92
C MET A 31 -8.51 2.05 8.58
N THR A 32 -9.72 1.73 8.14
CA THR A 32 -10.35 2.37 6.97
C THR A 32 -10.58 3.86 7.27
N LYS A 33 -9.81 4.73 6.63
CA LYS A 33 -9.96 6.19 6.73
C LYS A 33 -9.29 6.90 5.56
N ALA A 34 -9.94 7.94 5.05
CA ALA A 34 -9.38 8.84 4.05
C ALA A 34 -9.98 10.24 4.19
N VAL A 35 -9.39 11.21 3.51
CA VAL A 35 -9.94 12.56 3.35
C VAL A 35 -10.13 12.83 1.87
N LEU A 36 -11.36 13.13 1.46
CA LEU A 36 -11.65 13.66 0.13
C LEU A 36 -11.48 15.17 0.15
N VAL A 37 -10.60 15.67 -0.69
CA VAL A 37 -10.39 17.09 -0.94
C VAL A 37 -10.94 17.43 -2.31
N PHE A 38 -12.02 18.19 -2.34
CA PHE A 38 -12.61 18.67 -3.58
C PHE A 38 -11.74 19.73 -4.26
N ASN A 39 -11.90 19.90 -5.57
CA ASN A 39 -11.24 20.97 -6.31
C ASN A 39 -11.59 22.39 -5.79
N SER A 40 -12.71 22.53 -5.06
CA SER A 40 -13.10 23.76 -4.36
C SER A 40 -12.30 24.05 -3.09
N GLY A 41 -11.50 23.06 -2.62
CA GLY A 41 -10.79 23.10 -1.34
C GLY A 41 -11.63 22.56 -0.16
N GLN A 42 -12.90 22.23 -0.35
CA GLN A 42 -13.72 21.59 0.68
C GLN A 42 -13.14 20.20 0.99
N GLN A 43 -13.15 19.80 2.28
CA GLN A 43 -12.65 18.51 2.74
C GLN A 43 -13.78 17.73 3.43
N VAL A 44 -13.77 16.41 3.22
CA VAL A 44 -14.71 15.47 3.83
C VAL A 44 -13.96 14.25 4.31
N GLU A 45 -14.12 13.90 5.58
CA GLU A 45 -13.58 12.65 6.12
C GLU A 45 -14.42 11.46 5.65
N LEU A 46 -13.74 10.39 5.28
CA LEU A 46 -14.32 9.13 4.80
C LEU A 46 -13.88 8.01 5.74
N THR A 47 -14.85 7.36 6.38
CA THR A 47 -14.62 6.24 7.30
C THR A 47 -15.14 4.91 6.77
N ASP A 48 -16.00 4.95 5.76
CA ASP A 48 -16.58 3.78 5.12
C ASP A 48 -16.22 3.76 3.63
N SER A 49 -16.00 2.58 3.08
CA SER A 49 -15.81 2.39 1.64
C SER A 49 -17.10 2.70 0.91
N VAL A 50 -17.06 3.69 0.01
CA VAL A 50 -18.24 4.14 -0.76
C VAL A 50 -17.87 4.34 -2.24
N ALA A 51 -18.88 4.31 -3.10
CA ALA A 51 -18.70 4.72 -4.48
C ALA A 51 -18.40 6.23 -4.55
N PHE A 52 -17.35 6.59 -5.28
CA PHE A 52 -16.89 7.98 -5.42
C PHE A 52 -18.00 8.93 -5.88
N GLU A 53 -18.82 8.49 -6.83
CA GLU A 53 -19.95 9.27 -7.34
C GLU A 53 -20.96 9.65 -6.25
N GLN A 54 -21.23 8.74 -5.30
CA GLN A 54 -22.16 9.02 -4.18
C GLN A 54 -21.62 10.09 -3.26
N VAL A 55 -20.31 10.08 -3.01
CA VAL A 55 -19.66 11.11 -2.19
C VAL A 55 -19.67 12.43 -2.91
N VAL A 56 -19.25 12.45 -4.19
CA VAL A 56 -19.25 13.67 -5.01
C VAL A 56 -20.64 14.27 -5.13
N GLU A 57 -21.67 13.46 -5.39
CA GLU A 57 -23.05 13.91 -5.52
C GLU A 57 -23.59 14.54 -4.22
N LYS A 58 -23.32 13.88 -3.07
CA LYS A 58 -23.76 14.35 -1.75
C LYS A 58 -23.16 15.70 -1.36
N PHE A 59 -21.95 16.00 -1.81
CA PHE A 59 -21.20 17.21 -1.42
C PHE A 59 -21.02 18.20 -2.58
N LYS A 60 -21.62 17.96 -3.76
CA LYS A 60 -21.69 18.99 -4.81
C LYS A 60 -22.35 20.23 -4.25
N PRO A 61 -21.73 21.42 -4.38
CA PRO A 61 -22.38 22.67 -3.99
C PRO A 61 -23.68 22.82 -4.78
N ALA A 62 -24.78 23.02 -4.05
CA ALA A 62 -26.07 23.31 -4.67
C ALA A 62 -25.95 24.62 -5.43
N HIS A 63 -26.14 24.59 -6.76
CA HIS A 63 -26.16 25.71 -7.69
C HIS A 63 -24.83 26.34 -8.10
N GLY A 64 -24.31 25.88 -9.20
CA GLY A 64 -23.50 26.67 -10.12
C GLY A 64 -23.95 26.34 -11.54
N ARG A 65 -24.59 27.28 -12.25
CA ARG A 65 -24.74 27.21 -13.70
C ARG A 65 -23.34 27.02 -14.27
N ILE A 66 -23.11 25.83 -14.85
CA ILE A 66 -21.87 25.57 -15.60
C ILE A 66 -21.99 26.41 -16.88
N GLU A 67 -21.35 27.58 -16.87
CA GLU A 67 -21.04 28.25 -18.12
C GLU A 67 -20.08 27.37 -18.88
N GLU A 68 -20.34 27.12 -20.14
CA GLU A 68 -19.63 26.25 -21.09
C GLU A 68 -18.21 26.74 -21.45
N ALA A 69 -17.64 27.66 -20.67
CA ALA A 69 -16.31 28.20 -20.88
C ALA A 69 -15.26 27.31 -20.24
N GLU A 70 -14.51 26.61 -21.08
CA GLU A 70 -13.29 25.86 -20.80
C GLU A 70 -13.47 24.68 -19.81
N ARG A 71 -13.76 23.50 -20.35
CA ARG A 71 -13.73 22.21 -19.63
C ARG A 71 -12.29 21.82 -19.28
N SER A 72 -11.68 22.53 -18.36
CA SER A 72 -10.52 21.96 -17.64
C SER A 72 -11.04 20.82 -16.78
N VAL A 73 -10.47 19.62 -16.97
CA VAL A 73 -10.77 18.46 -16.13
C VAL A 73 -10.44 18.83 -14.68
N LYS A 74 -11.45 18.81 -13.82
CA LYS A 74 -11.28 19.11 -12.40
C LYS A 74 -10.98 17.84 -11.66
N TYR A 75 -9.89 17.83 -10.91
CA TYR A 75 -9.47 16.69 -10.11
C TYR A 75 -9.84 16.91 -8.64
N ASN A 76 -10.41 15.89 -8.02
CA ASN A 76 -10.50 15.76 -6.56
C ASN A 76 -9.36 14.86 -6.08
N LYS A 77 -9.02 14.99 -4.83
CA LYS A 77 -7.91 14.21 -4.24
C LYS A 77 -8.42 13.38 -3.07
N ILE A 78 -8.20 12.08 -3.12
CA ILE A 78 -8.32 11.19 -1.96
C ILE A 78 -6.96 11.14 -1.28
N ILE A 79 -6.91 11.46 0.00
CA ILE A 79 -5.72 11.40 0.84
C ILE A 79 -5.96 10.32 1.88
N VAL A 80 -5.17 9.25 1.82
CA VAL A 80 -5.13 8.21 2.84
C VAL A 80 -3.94 8.50 3.74
N PRO A 81 -4.16 8.92 4.99
CA PRO A 81 -3.06 9.25 5.90
C PRO A 81 -2.33 8.00 6.36
N ARG A 82 -1.22 8.18 7.04
CA ARG A 82 -0.56 7.10 7.78
C ARG A 82 -1.54 6.46 8.76
N GLY A 83 -1.46 5.14 8.94
CA GLY A 83 -2.44 4.37 9.69
C GLY A 83 -3.81 4.32 9.03
N GLY A 84 -3.90 4.58 7.72
CA GLY A 84 -5.14 4.48 6.95
C GLY A 84 -5.02 3.50 5.80
N GLU A 85 -6.16 3.03 5.32
CA GLU A 85 -6.38 2.40 4.03
C GLU A 85 -7.77 2.77 3.54
N TYR A 86 -7.98 2.76 2.24
CA TYR A 86 -9.29 3.13 1.71
C TYR A 86 -9.60 2.39 0.41
N ASN A 87 -10.83 1.89 0.28
CA ASN A 87 -11.33 1.30 -0.94
C ASN A 87 -12.33 2.22 -1.63
N LEU A 88 -12.15 2.43 -2.92
CA LEU A 88 -12.89 3.37 -3.73
C LEU A 88 -13.32 2.73 -5.05
N VAL A 89 -14.55 3.02 -5.49
CA VAL A 89 -15.03 2.67 -6.83
C VAL A 89 -15.18 3.96 -7.65
N LEU A 90 -14.46 4.02 -8.77
CA LEU A 90 -14.46 5.16 -9.69
C LEU A 90 -15.70 5.16 -10.59
N SER A 91 -15.94 6.28 -11.31
CA SER A 91 -17.09 6.48 -12.17
C SER A 91 -17.19 5.49 -13.36
N ASP A 92 -16.09 4.87 -13.76
CA ASP A 92 -16.04 3.83 -14.79
C ASP A 92 -16.22 2.40 -14.24
N GLY A 93 -16.46 2.27 -12.92
CA GLY A 93 -16.55 0.99 -12.22
C GLY A 93 -15.20 0.39 -11.81
N THR A 94 -14.09 1.06 -12.08
CA THR A 94 -12.76 0.65 -11.59
C THR A 94 -12.72 0.68 -10.07
N SER A 95 -12.30 -0.42 -9.43
CA SER A 95 -12.05 -0.47 -7.99
C SER A 95 -10.59 -0.19 -7.70
N VAL A 96 -10.33 0.64 -6.68
CA VAL A 96 -8.99 1.02 -6.24
C VAL A 96 -8.88 0.86 -4.74
N MET A 97 -8.00 -0.03 -4.27
CA MET A 97 -7.59 -0.09 -2.87
C MET A 97 -6.35 0.78 -2.71
N ILE A 98 -6.41 1.78 -1.83
CA ILE A 98 -5.34 2.77 -1.60
C ILE A 98 -4.70 2.48 -0.26
N ASN A 99 -3.37 2.32 -0.24
CA ASN A 99 -2.60 2.00 0.96
C ASN A 99 -2.27 3.26 1.80
N SER A 100 -1.74 3.04 3.00
CA SER A 100 -1.33 4.10 3.94
C SER A 100 -0.36 5.09 3.31
N ASP A 101 -0.46 6.36 3.71
CA ASP A 101 0.42 7.45 3.27
C ASP A 101 0.38 7.68 1.75
N SER A 102 -0.82 7.55 1.15
CA SER A 102 -1.01 7.63 -0.29
C SER A 102 -2.04 8.70 -0.68
N LYS A 103 -1.90 9.21 -1.90
CA LYS A 103 -2.80 10.20 -2.48
C LYS A 103 -3.19 9.77 -3.89
N LEU A 104 -4.47 9.83 -4.19
CA LEU A 104 -5.01 9.56 -5.52
C LEU A 104 -5.82 10.76 -6.00
N SER A 105 -5.38 11.39 -7.10
CA SER A 105 -6.15 12.45 -7.75
C SER A 105 -6.96 11.86 -8.88
N ILE A 106 -8.26 12.11 -8.86
CA ILE A 106 -9.27 11.54 -9.77
C ILE A 106 -10.18 12.65 -10.31
N PRO A 107 -10.55 12.61 -11.61
CA PRO A 107 -11.54 13.53 -12.14
C PRO A 107 -12.94 13.17 -11.64
N ASP A 108 -13.86 14.13 -11.61
CA ASP A 108 -15.27 13.89 -11.30
C ASP A 108 -15.87 12.81 -12.24
N GLN A 109 -15.50 12.87 -13.50
CA GLN A 109 -15.86 11.90 -14.55
C GLN A 109 -14.72 11.81 -15.55
N PHE A 110 -14.51 10.62 -16.09
CA PHE A 110 -13.60 10.44 -17.22
C PHE A 110 -14.23 10.97 -18.49
N VAL A 111 -13.58 11.94 -19.11
CA VAL A 111 -14.02 12.55 -20.38
C VAL A 111 -12.86 12.52 -21.38
N GLY A 112 -13.20 12.31 -22.67
CA GLY A 112 -12.21 12.29 -23.74
C GLY A 112 -11.71 10.89 -24.10
N LYS A 113 -10.46 10.77 -24.51
CA LYS A 113 -9.90 9.55 -25.12
C LYS A 113 -9.23 8.61 -24.15
N GLU A 114 -9.06 9.00 -22.89
CA GLU A 114 -8.35 8.25 -21.86
C GLU A 114 -8.96 8.46 -20.48
N ARG A 115 -8.73 7.49 -19.57
CA ARG A 115 -9.14 7.52 -18.17
C ARG A 115 -7.86 7.73 -17.34
N ARG A 116 -7.61 8.94 -16.90
CA ARG A 116 -6.35 9.31 -16.21
C ARG A 116 -6.57 9.61 -14.75
N VAL A 117 -5.73 9.02 -13.90
CA VAL A 117 -5.61 9.30 -12.46
C VAL A 117 -4.15 9.58 -12.13
N TYR A 118 -3.90 10.30 -11.03
CA TYR A 118 -2.55 10.57 -10.56
C TYR A 118 -2.35 9.95 -9.18
N LEU A 119 -1.30 9.14 -9.02
CA LEU A 119 -0.97 8.41 -7.78
C LEU A 119 0.36 8.89 -7.19
N GLU A 120 0.34 9.20 -5.89
CA GLU A 120 1.49 9.33 -5.01
C GLU A 120 1.32 8.31 -3.88
N GLY A 121 2.22 7.33 -3.75
CA GLY A 121 2.08 6.22 -2.79
C GLY A 121 1.77 4.88 -3.44
N GLU A 122 0.95 4.05 -2.81
CA GLU A 122 0.66 2.69 -3.27
C GLU A 122 -0.85 2.44 -3.41
N ALA A 123 -1.21 1.77 -4.51
CA ALA A 123 -2.58 1.34 -4.74
C ALA A 123 -2.65 0.06 -5.61
N LEU A 124 -3.63 -0.80 -5.29
CA LEU A 124 -4.06 -1.92 -6.12
C LEU A 124 -5.27 -1.49 -6.95
N PHE A 125 -5.18 -1.67 -8.25
CA PHE A 125 -6.21 -1.32 -9.22
C PHE A 125 -6.85 -2.57 -9.81
N HIS A 126 -8.18 -2.63 -9.80
CA HIS A 126 -8.99 -3.57 -10.59
C HIS A 126 -9.71 -2.75 -11.65
N VAL A 127 -9.06 -2.55 -12.79
CA VAL A 127 -9.54 -1.65 -13.84
C VAL A 127 -10.61 -2.31 -14.69
N THR A 128 -11.76 -1.65 -14.84
CA THR A 128 -12.83 -2.04 -15.74
C THR A 128 -12.32 -2.06 -17.18
N ARG A 129 -12.61 -3.16 -17.90
CA ARG A 129 -12.13 -3.34 -19.27
C ARG A 129 -12.79 -2.36 -20.23
N ASP A 130 -11.97 -1.56 -20.89
CA ASP A 130 -12.34 -0.69 -22.01
C ASP A 130 -11.13 -0.60 -22.96
N SER A 131 -11.30 -1.18 -24.16
CA SER A 131 -10.25 -1.21 -25.19
C SER A 131 -10.14 0.09 -26.00
N VAL A 132 -11.11 0.99 -25.86
CA VAL A 132 -11.16 2.26 -26.60
C VAL A 132 -10.56 3.39 -25.80
N HIS A 133 -10.79 3.41 -24.47
CA HIS A 133 -10.30 4.44 -23.57
C HIS A 133 -9.32 3.84 -22.56
N PRO A 134 -8.00 3.87 -22.83
CA PRO A 134 -7.00 3.34 -21.90
C PRO A 134 -7.09 4.02 -20.55
N PHE A 135 -6.83 3.23 -19.49
CA PHE A 135 -6.69 3.74 -18.13
C PHE A 135 -5.21 4.00 -17.84
N ILE A 136 -4.90 5.18 -17.34
CA ILE A 136 -3.54 5.64 -17.10
C ILE A 136 -3.38 6.04 -15.65
N VAL A 137 -2.47 5.36 -14.95
CA VAL A 137 -1.99 5.78 -13.64
C VAL A 137 -0.72 6.58 -13.86
N GLU A 138 -0.83 7.88 -13.70
CA GLU A 138 0.30 8.81 -13.77
C GLU A 138 0.96 8.91 -12.39
N THR A 139 2.28 8.91 -12.35
CA THR A 139 3.10 9.16 -11.16
C THR A 139 4.14 10.23 -11.47
N ASP A 140 4.82 10.75 -10.46
CA ASP A 140 5.88 11.75 -10.67
C ASP A 140 6.99 11.29 -11.62
N ASN A 141 7.24 9.98 -11.69
CA ASN A 141 8.39 9.42 -12.39
C ASN A 141 8.05 8.41 -13.49
N GLY A 142 6.77 8.17 -13.77
CA GLY A 142 6.36 7.28 -14.86
C GLY A 142 4.86 7.02 -14.91
N ASP A 143 4.41 6.54 -16.05
CA ASP A 143 3.01 6.24 -16.35
C ASP A 143 2.80 4.73 -16.52
N VAL A 144 1.70 4.22 -15.97
CA VAL A 144 1.21 2.86 -16.16
C VAL A 144 -0.06 2.91 -16.97
N THR A 145 -0.05 2.31 -18.18
CA THR A 145 -1.20 2.30 -19.11
C THR A 145 -1.76 0.90 -19.23
N VAL A 146 -3.10 0.76 -19.09
CA VAL A 146 -3.81 -0.52 -19.14
C VAL A 146 -5.16 -0.38 -19.87
N LEU A 147 -5.77 -1.51 -20.27
CA LEU A 147 -7.09 -1.55 -20.92
C LEU A 147 -8.16 -2.31 -20.13
N GLY A 148 -7.78 -2.98 -19.03
CA GLY A 148 -8.66 -3.80 -18.19
C GLY A 148 -7.81 -4.86 -17.50
N THR A 149 -7.34 -4.57 -16.30
CA THR A 149 -6.14 -5.18 -15.73
C THR A 149 -6.21 -5.11 -14.21
N VAL A 150 -5.68 -6.14 -13.55
CA VAL A 150 -5.46 -6.13 -12.10
C VAL A 150 -3.95 -5.97 -11.85
N PHE A 151 -3.56 -4.91 -11.18
CA PHE A 151 -2.15 -4.59 -10.94
C PHE A 151 -1.96 -3.70 -9.71
N ASN A 152 -0.81 -3.84 -9.05
CA ASN A 152 -0.37 -2.98 -7.96
C ASN A 152 0.67 -1.96 -8.46
N VAL A 153 0.57 -0.73 -8.02
CA VAL A 153 1.58 0.32 -8.24
C VAL A 153 2.07 0.82 -6.90
N ASN A 154 3.38 0.76 -6.69
CA ASN A 154 4.08 1.37 -5.56
C ASN A 154 4.97 2.50 -6.09
N ALA A 155 4.61 3.74 -5.76
CA ALA A 155 5.26 4.96 -6.21
C ALA A 155 5.37 5.99 -5.07
N TYR A 156 5.83 5.55 -3.89
CA TYR A 156 6.07 6.44 -2.76
C TYR A 156 7.23 7.40 -3.06
N PRO A 157 7.09 8.70 -2.73
CA PRO A 157 8.13 9.70 -3.01
C PRO A 157 9.44 9.48 -2.25
N ASP A 158 9.40 8.76 -1.12
CA ASP A 158 10.54 8.42 -0.27
C ASP A 158 11.22 7.08 -0.64
N GLU A 159 10.74 6.44 -1.73
CA GLU A 159 11.37 5.24 -2.30
C GLU A 159 12.24 5.59 -3.52
N ALA A 160 13.29 4.80 -3.72
CA ALA A 160 14.19 4.97 -4.86
C ALA A 160 13.60 4.44 -6.18
N TYR A 161 12.50 3.69 -6.11
CA TYR A 161 11.94 2.95 -7.23
C TYR A 161 10.45 3.18 -7.38
N ILE A 162 9.97 3.07 -8.64
CA ILE A 162 8.57 2.76 -8.92
C ILE A 162 8.48 1.27 -9.22
N GLN A 163 7.54 0.58 -8.56
CA GLN A 163 7.26 -0.82 -8.82
C GLN A 163 5.84 -0.99 -9.34
N THR A 164 5.69 -1.78 -10.39
CA THR A 164 4.38 -2.15 -10.93
C THR A 164 4.32 -3.65 -11.08
N THR A 165 3.43 -4.30 -10.33
CA THR A 165 3.23 -5.76 -10.32
C THR A 165 1.94 -6.09 -11.03
N LEU A 166 2.02 -6.96 -12.03
CA LEU A 166 0.87 -7.35 -12.84
C LEU A 166 0.29 -8.69 -12.40
N VAL A 167 -0.98 -8.69 -11.99
CA VAL A 167 -1.73 -9.89 -11.59
C VAL A 167 -2.48 -10.47 -12.79
N GLU A 168 -3.27 -9.64 -13.50
CA GLU A 168 -4.09 -10.08 -14.62
C GLU A 168 -4.14 -9.02 -15.73
N GLY A 169 -4.17 -9.44 -17.00
CA GLY A 169 -4.26 -8.54 -18.14
C GLY A 169 -2.92 -8.18 -18.75
N SER A 170 -2.68 -6.90 -19.04
CA SER A 170 -1.42 -6.39 -19.56
C SER A 170 -1.16 -4.95 -19.10
N VAL A 171 0.10 -4.65 -18.87
CA VAL A 171 0.59 -3.32 -18.46
C VAL A 171 1.64 -2.83 -19.44
N ALA A 172 1.51 -1.55 -19.84
CA ALA A 172 2.56 -0.79 -20.50
C ALA A 172 3.08 0.28 -19.55
N PHE A 173 4.31 0.12 -19.07
CA PHE A 173 4.99 1.09 -18.21
C PHE A 173 5.90 2.00 -19.02
N LYS A 174 5.88 3.31 -18.74
CA LYS A 174 6.77 4.28 -19.35
C LYS A 174 7.36 5.20 -18.28
N GLY A 175 8.60 4.96 -17.90
CA GLY A 175 9.34 5.84 -16.98
C GLY A 175 9.65 7.20 -17.60
N LYS A 176 9.80 8.21 -16.76
CA LYS A 176 10.14 9.58 -17.17
C LYS A 176 11.50 9.61 -17.88
N GLY A 177 11.50 10.09 -19.12
CA GLY A 177 12.71 10.12 -19.97
C GLY A 177 12.89 8.89 -20.86
N MET A 178 12.04 7.86 -20.75
CA MET A 178 12.08 6.72 -21.66
C MET A 178 11.50 7.06 -23.04
N ALA A 179 12.16 6.56 -24.10
CA ALA A 179 11.71 6.74 -25.47
C ALA A 179 10.45 5.91 -25.80
N SER A 180 10.31 4.71 -25.20
CA SER A 180 9.21 3.77 -25.45
C SER A 180 8.75 3.10 -24.13
N SER A 181 7.50 2.60 -24.13
CA SER A 181 6.97 1.83 -23.02
C SER A 181 7.56 0.43 -22.96
N ARG A 182 7.62 -0.14 -21.77
CA ARG A 182 7.93 -1.54 -21.51
C ARG A 182 6.63 -2.29 -21.17
N MET A 183 6.37 -3.37 -21.89
CA MET A 183 5.25 -4.27 -21.60
C MET A 183 5.64 -5.34 -20.60
N ILE A 184 4.72 -5.72 -19.72
CA ILE A 184 4.83 -6.89 -18.84
C ILE A 184 3.58 -7.77 -18.93
N SER A 185 3.77 -9.04 -18.58
CA SER A 185 2.78 -10.11 -18.56
C SER A 185 2.39 -10.48 -17.12
N PRO A 186 1.25 -11.17 -16.89
CA PRO A 186 0.85 -11.62 -15.57
C PRO A 186 1.95 -12.42 -14.85
N GLY A 187 2.16 -12.14 -13.56
CA GLY A 187 3.25 -12.69 -12.75
C GLY A 187 4.59 -11.99 -12.92
N GLU A 188 4.63 -10.86 -13.65
CA GLU A 188 5.84 -10.03 -13.76
C GLU A 188 5.70 -8.72 -12.99
N GLN A 189 6.84 -8.24 -12.50
CA GLN A 189 6.99 -6.92 -11.91
C GLN A 189 8.02 -6.10 -12.68
N ILE A 190 7.70 -4.84 -12.90
CA ILE A 190 8.67 -3.81 -13.28
C ILE A 190 9.14 -3.09 -12.02
N THR A 191 10.47 -2.94 -11.91
CA THR A 191 11.13 -2.00 -10.98
C THR A 191 11.89 -0.97 -11.81
N TYR A 192 11.48 0.28 -11.70
CA TYR A 192 12.10 1.43 -12.36
C TYR A 192 12.88 2.25 -11.35
N ASP A 193 14.20 2.30 -11.48
CA ASP A 193 15.08 3.14 -10.64
C ASP A 193 14.94 4.61 -11.04
N ILE A 194 14.56 5.46 -10.07
CA ILE A 194 14.28 6.89 -10.33
C ILE A 194 15.57 7.67 -10.64
N GLN A 195 16.71 7.25 -10.12
CA GLN A 195 17.99 7.94 -10.30
C GLN A 195 18.70 7.49 -11.59
N THR A 196 18.89 6.17 -11.75
CA THR A 196 19.64 5.62 -12.90
C THR A 196 18.79 5.54 -14.16
N LYS A 197 17.45 5.55 -14.03
CA LYS A 197 16.47 5.32 -15.11
C LYS A 197 16.49 3.90 -15.66
N ASP A 198 17.12 2.98 -14.94
CA ASP A 198 17.16 1.58 -15.31
C ASP A 198 15.82 0.90 -15.04
N ILE A 199 15.51 -0.09 -15.87
CA ILE A 199 14.34 -0.97 -15.70
C ILE A 199 14.82 -2.39 -15.46
N ASN A 200 14.33 -2.99 -14.40
CA ASN A 200 14.35 -4.43 -14.20
C ASN A 200 12.93 -5.01 -14.39
N VAL A 201 12.83 -6.16 -15.06
CA VAL A 201 11.58 -6.93 -15.18
C VAL A 201 11.88 -8.34 -14.73
N GLU A 202 11.13 -8.81 -13.76
CA GLU A 202 11.31 -10.15 -13.19
C GLU A 202 9.96 -10.83 -12.92
N ARG A 203 9.97 -12.16 -12.90
CA ARG A 203 8.82 -12.94 -12.42
C ARG A 203 8.80 -12.96 -10.90
N VAL A 204 7.63 -12.68 -10.35
CA VAL A 204 7.42 -12.61 -8.91
C VAL A 204 6.18 -13.40 -8.49
N ASN A 205 6.13 -13.78 -7.22
CA ASN A 205 4.87 -14.14 -6.59
C ASN A 205 4.06 -12.87 -6.34
N THR A 206 2.98 -12.68 -7.08
CA THR A 206 2.16 -11.46 -7.00
C THR A 206 1.52 -11.25 -5.65
N ASP A 207 1.27 -12.31 -4.88
CA ASP A 207 0.64 -12.25 -3.56
C ASP A 207 1.48 -11.42 -2.58
N ILE A 208 2.81 -11.43 -2.72
CA ILE A 208 3.73 -10.59 -1.91
C ILE A 208 3.34 -9.10 -2.00
N PHE A 209 2.85 -8.66 -3.17
CA PHE A 209 2.55 -7.27 -3.46
C PHE A 209 1.06 -6.92 -3.38
N THR A 210 0.18 -7.91 -3.16
CA THR A 210 -1.28 -7.71 -3.13
C THR A 210 -1.94 -8.16 -1.84
N ALA A 211 -1.34 -9.08 -1.07
CA ALA A 211 -1.91 -9.63 0.17
C ALA A 211 -2.21 -8.56 1.24
N TRP A 212 -1.57 -7.38 1.16
CA TRP A 212 -1.88 -6.28 2.06
C TRP A 212 -3.35 -5.84 2.00
N THR A 213 -4.01 -6.04 0.85
CA THR A 213 -5.44 -5.75 0.67
C THR A 213 -6.35 -6.78 1.35
N GLU A 214 -5.79 -7.95 1.68
CA GLU A 214 -6.47 -9.05 2.38
C GLU A 214 -6.09 -9.14 3.87
N GLY A 215 -5.39 -8.12 4.38
CA GLY A 215 -4.99 -8.04 5.78
C GLY A 215 -3.73 -8.84 6.13
N LYS A 216 -2.87 -9.12 5.15
CA LYS A 216 -1.63 -9.88 5.32
C LYS A 216 -0.44 -9.18 4.70
N TRP A 217 0.74 -9.44 5.24
CA TRP A 217 2.01 -9.18 4.58
C TRP A 217 2.76 -10.49 4.39
N ILE A 218 2.94 -10.89 3.14
CA ILE A 218 3.80 -12.00 2.74
C ILE A 218 5.17 -11.40 2.47
N ILE A 219 6.16 -11.79 3.25
CA ILE A 219 7.51 -11.25 3.21
C ILE A 219 8.48 -12.35 2.82
N GLU A 220 9.13 -12.21 1.68
CA GLU A 220 10.14 -13.15 1.18
C GLU A 220 11.47 -12.44 0.98
N GLY A 221 12.46 -12.74 1.83
CA GLY A 221 13.80 -12.20 1.67
C GLY A 221 13.91 -10.68 1.71
N MET A 222 12.98 -10.01 2.40
CA MET A 222 12.96 -8.54 2.47
C MET A 222 13.90 -8.04 3.56
N ARG A 223 14.62 -6.97 3.28
CA ARG A 223 15.45 -6.27 4.25
C ARG A 223 14.61 -5.62 5.34
N LEU A 224 15.14 -5.57 6.54
CA LEU A 224 14.44 -5.01 7.70
C LEU A 224 14.06 -3.52 7.50
N ASP A 225 14.89 -2.72 6.82
CA ASP A 225 14.55 -1.33 6.56
C ASP A 225 13.30 -1.19 5.67
N GLY A 226 13.11 -2.05 4.68
CA GLY A 226 11.91 -2.09 3.85
C GLY A 226 10.66 -2.48 4.64
N ILE A 227 10.76 -3.53 5.48
CA ILE A 227 9.68 -3.96 6.36
C ILE A 227 9.28 -2.83 7.33
N MET A 228 10.27 -2.23 7.99
CA MET A 228 10.01 -1.16 8.94
C MET A 228 9.41 0.10 8.31
N LYS A 229 9.66 0.37 7.03
CA LYS A 229 8.96 1.43 6.28
C LYS A 229 7.47 1.12 6.10
N GLN A 230 7.13 -0.13 5.73
CA GLN A 230 5.72 -0.56 5.62
C GLN A 230 5.01 -0.44 6.97
N LEU A 231 5.63 -0.94 8.05
CA LEU A 231 5.11 -0.82 9.40
C LEU A 231 4.97 0.64 9.83
N ALA A 232 5.95 1.49 9.50
CA ALA A 232 5.91 2.91 9.80
C ALA A 232 4.69 3.59 9.19
N ARG A 233 4.36 3.30 7.93
CA ARG A 233 3.16 3.85 7.27
C ARG A 233 1.87 3.31 7.90
N TRP A 234 1.77 1.99 8.15
CA TRP A 234 0.56 1.36 8.64
C TRP A 234 0.24 1.65 10.11
N TYR A 235 1.26 1.69 10.97
CA TYR A 235 1.07 1.98 12.40
C TYR A 235 1.25 3.46 12.74
N ASP A 236 1.57 4.31 11.77
CA ASP A 236 1.91 5.72 11.96
C ASP A 236 3.00 5.90 13.04
N ILE A 237 4.11 5.23 12.88
CA ILE A 237 5.28 5.24 13.78
C ILE A 237 6.50 5.81 13.08
N THR A 238 7.47 6.26 13.88
CA THR A 238 8.81 6.65 13.41
C THR A 238 9.80 5.57 13.80
N VAL A 239 10.71 5.21 12.90
CA VAL A 239 11.73 4.19 13.13
C VAL A 239 13.11 4.82 13.21
N PHE A 240 13.83 4.52 14.28
CA PHE A 240 15.20 4.93 14.50
C PHE A 240 16.10 3.70 14.65
N TYR A 241 17.21 3.65 13.92
CA TYR A 241 18.19 2.57 14.00
C TYR A 241 19.38 3.00 14.87
N GLN A 242 19.51 2.40 16.04
CA GLN A 242 20.69 2.60 16.87
C GLN A 242 21.92 1.97 16.21
N ASN A 243 21.72 0.83 15.56
CA ASN A 243 22.72 0.08 14.80
C ASN A 243 22.35 0.12 13.32
N PRO A 244 23.03 0.89 12.46
CA PRO A 244 22.71 1.00 11.03
C PRO A 244 22.73 -0.33 10.28
N GLU A 245 23.58 -1.28 10.69
CA GLU A 245 23.70 -2.62 10.11
C GLU A 245 22.43 -3.46 10.28
N ALA A 246 21.59 -3.16 11.26
CA ALA A 246 20.30 -3.83 11.44
C ALA A 246 19.38 -3.68 10.21
N LYS A 247 19.54 -2.62 9.42
CA LYS A 247 18.79 -2.37 8.18
C LYS A 247 18.94 -3.47 7.15
N GLU A 248 20.13 -4.09 7.12
CA GLU A 248 20.52 -5.10 6.13
C GLU A 248 20.01 -6.51 6.48
N LEU A 249 19.50 -6.72 7.68
CA LEU A 249 18.98 -8.03 8.09
C LEU A 249 17.78 -8.41 7.23
N VAL A 250 17.75 -9.66 6.82
CA VAL A 250 16.71 -10.20 5.93
C VAL A 250 15.72 -11.00 6.75
N PHE A 251 14.45 -10.81 6.45
CA PHE A 251 13.34 -11.52 7.07
C PHE A 251 12.48 -12.22 6.01
N THR A 252 11.95 -13.40 6.36
CA THR A 252 10.95 -14.15 5.59
C THR A 252 9.90 -14.66 6.56
N GLY A 253 8.61 -14.43 6.25
CA GLY A 253 7.49 -14.86 7.06
C GLY A 253 6.20 -14.13 6.71
N ASP A 254 5.10 -14.68 7.16
CA ASP A 254 3.78 -14.08 6.98
C ASP A 254 3.36 -13.36 8.26
N LEU A 255 2.89 -12.14 8.10
CA LEU A 255 2.45 -11.27 9.20
C LEU A 255 0.98 -10.88 9.00
N GLU A 256 0.19 -11.00 10.06
CA GLU A 256 -1.21 -10.54 10.06
C GLU A 256 -1.25 -9.02 10.27
N LYS A 257 -1.66 -8.29 9.24
CA LYS A 257 -1.62 -6.81 9.16
C LYS A 257 -2.42 -6.12 10.28
N TYR A 258 -3.51 -6.74 10.75
CA TYR A 258 -4.37 -6.18 11.78
C TYR A 258 -3.98 -6.56 13.22
N ASN A 259 -2.86 -7.22 13.42
CA ASN A 259 -2.28 -7.36 14.75
C ASN A 259 -1.77 -6.01 15.27
N THR A 260 -1.59 -5.88 16.59
CA THR A 260 -0.93 -4.72 17.16
C THR A 260 0.55 -4.66 16.73
N CYS A 261 1.11 -3.47 16.66
CA CYS A 261 2.52 -3.27 16.28
C CYS A 261 3.46 -4.11 17.16
N ASN A 262 3.19 -4.19 18.45
CA ASN A 262 3.98 -4.96 19.43
C ASN A 262 4.10 -6.43 19.01
N VAL A 263 2.98 -7.07 18.63
CA VAL A 263 2.97 -8.48 18.20
C VAL A 263 3.85 -8.67 16.95
N ILE A 264 3.76 -7.76 15.99
CA ILE A 264 4.57 -7.81 14.76
C ILE A 264 6.05 -7.67 15.09
N LEU A 265 6.42 -6.71 15.93
CA LEU A 265 7.81 -6.48 16.35
C LEU A 265 8.38 -7.68 17.13
N ASP A 266 7.58 -8.30 17.99
CA ASP A 266 7.97 -9.50 18.73
C ASP A 266 8.27 -10.67 17.78
N ILE A 267 7.41 -10.91 16.77
CA ILE A 267 7.62 -11.95 15.75
C ILE A 267 8.95 -11.71 15.00
N ILE A 268 9.20 -10.48 14.57
CA ILE A 268 10.46 -10.13 13.88
C ILE A 268 11.65 -10.32 14.81
N SER A 269 11.54 -9.89 16.08
CA SER A 269 12.60 -10.03 17.08
C SER A 269 12.93 -11.50 17.39
N MET A 270 11.92 -12.39 17.40
CA MET A 270 12.12 -13.83 17.66
C MET A 270 12.93 -14.52 16.55
N THR A 271 12.80 -14.03 15.33
CA THR A 271 13.38 -14.67 14.13
C THR A 271 14.62 -13.95 13.59
N THR A 272 14.96 -12.80 14.16
CA THR A 272 16.12 -12.00 13.77
C THR A 272 17.01 -11.66 14.97
N ASN A 273 18.22 -11.15 14.70
CA ASN A 273 19.16 -10.71 15.75
C ASN A 273 18.92 -9.23 16.14
N VAL A 274 17.64 -8.81 16.24
CA VAL A 274 17.28 -7.46 16.67
C VAL A 274 16.34 -7.47 17.86
N GLU A 275 16.36 -6.41 18.63
CA GLU A 275 15.36 -6.05 19.63
C GLU A 275 14.78 -4.69 19.32
N PHE A 276 13.53 -4.46 19.74
CA PHE A 276 12.81 -3.22 19.53
C PHE A 276 12.47 -2.57 20.86
N GLU A 277 12.79 -1.30 21.00
CA GLU A 277 12.35 -0.47 22.13
C GLU A 277 11.29 0.51 21.62
N LEU A 278 10.09 0.42 22.21
CA LEU A 278 8.97 1.30 21.87
C LEU A 278 8.88 2.46 22.85
N LYS A 279 8.98 3.70 22.33
CA LYS A 279 8.78 4.94 23.08
C LYS A 279 7.70 5.79 22.42
N GLU A 280 6.51 5.81 22.98
CA GLU A 280 5.34 6.43 22.34
C GLU A 280 5.10 5.87 20.93
N ARG A 281 5.35 6.65 19.88
CA ARG A 281 5.25 6.24 18.48
C ARG A 281 6.62 6.14 17.78
N VAL A 282 7.69 6.05 18.56
CA VAL A 282 9.06 5.86 18.06
C VAL A 282 9.53 4.45 18.37
N ILE A 283 9.95 3.72 17.36
CA ILE A 283 10.59 2.41 17.47
C ILE A 283 12.10 2.60 17.34
N ILE A 284 12.85 2.16 18.35
CA ILE A 284 14.31 2.11 18.30
C ILE A 284 14.71 0.67 18.01
N VAL A 285 15.39 0.46 16.88
CA VAL A 285 15.91 -0.83 16.44
C VAL A 285 17.34 -0.99 16.94
N LYS A 286 17.62 -2.08 17.65
CA LYS A 286 18.92 -2.41 18.23
C LYS A 286 19.34 -3.81 17.82
N MET A 287 20.65 -4.05 17.66
CA MET A 287 21.18 -5.41 17.57
C MET A 287 21.19 -6.05 18.97
N LYS A 288 20.86 -7.35 19.05
CA LYS A 288 20.95 -8.14 20.29
C LYS A 288 22.39 -8.38 20.69
#